data_552295242e11eca8d078be8660b2459b
#
_entry.id   552295242e11eca8d078be8660b2459b
#
_cell.length_a   1.000
_cell.length_b   1.000
_cell.length_c   1.000
_cell.angle_alpha   90.00
_cell.angle_beta   90.00
_cell.angle_gamma   90.00
#
_symmetry.space_group_name_H-M   'P 1'
#
loop_
_entity.id
_entity.type
_entity.pdbx_description
1 polymer ?
#
loop_
_entity_poly.entity_id
_entity_poly.type
_entity_poly.pdbx_seq_one_letter_code
_entity_poly.pdbx_strand_id
1 'polypeptide(L)'
;MRFLRCLYIFLMALFATSVAQEIPAPSCPMILNYTDKNLPHHGTLKNSNGFVYVDLDDEYIHKLITFIQQDGFEEPPYFGDPGLVGAHITVMYPEEATKYGVKEIRECGEMVSFVPKKCQVVHPPRWKEIDEVYFIVVDAPQLDQIRKKYGLPKREHDFHITIGVKPKMAKAA
;
A
#
# COMPACT_ATOMS: atom_id res chain seq x y z
N MET A 1 5.06 37.27 -53.66
CA MET A 1 5.87 36.45 -52.75
C MET A 1 5.43 36.71 -51.32
N ARG A 2 4.63 35.81 -50.77
CA ARG A 2 4.11 35.91 -49.39
C ARG A 2 4.77 34.80 -48.55
N PHE A 3 5.63 35.20 -47.62
CA PHE A 3 6.24 34.30 -46.64
C PHE A 3 5.23 33.92 -45.55
N LEU A 4 4.80 32.67 -45.55
CA LEU A 4 3.96 32.07 -44.53
C LEU A 4 4.88 31.62 -43.36
N ARG A 5 4.85 32.36 -42.25
CA ARG A 5 5.54 31.97 -41.03
C ARG A 5 4.64 30.95 -40.28
N CYS A 6 5.03 29.67 -40.28
CA CYS A 6 4.48 28.67 -39.42
C CYS A 6 4.95 28.91 -37.97
N LEU A 7 4.03 29.33 -37.14
CA LEU A 7 4.25 29.45 -35.70
C LEU A 7 3.97 28.08 -35.08
N TYR A 8 5.00 27.32 -34.73
CA TYR A 8 4.89 26.12 -33.95
C TYR A 8 4.64 26.49 -32.50
N ILE A 9 3.37 26.32 -32.04
CA ILE A 9 3.03 26.42 -30.64
C ILE A 9 3.40 25.10 -29.99
N PHE A 10 4.49 25.11 -29.22
CA PHE A 10 4.94 23.98 -28.39
C PHE A 10 4.05 23.95 -27.16
N LEU A 11 3.02 23.09 -27.21
CA LEU A 11 2.15 22.84 -26.06
C LEU A 11 2.91 21.95 -25.06
N MET A 12 3.58 22.59 -24.11
CA MET A 12 4.16 21.91 -22.95
C MET A 12 3.01 21.40 -22.08
N ALA A 13 2.71 20.09 -22.20
CA ALA A 13 1.85 19.42 -21.26
C ALA A 13 2.56 19.36 -19.91
N LEU A 14 2.19 20.23 -18.99
CA LEU A 14 2.56 20.16 -17.59
C LEU A 14 1.90 18.91 -16.99
N PHE A 15 2.64 17.81 -16.94
CA PHE A 15 2.29 16.68 -16.08
C PHE A 15 2.44 17.16 -14.63
N ALA A 16 1.35 17.54 -14.02
CA ALA A 16 1.29 17.73 -12.57
C ALA A 16 1.49 16.35 -11.92
N THR A 17 2.73 16.03 -11.59
CA THR A 17 3.04 14.94 -10.67
C THR A 17 2.47 15.37 -9.32
N SER A 18 1.36 14.75 -8.92
CA SER A 18 0.85 14.87 -7.56
C SER A 18 1.90 14.30 -6.62
N VAL A 19 2.74 15.15 -6.09
CA VAL A 19 3.64 14.78 -4.99
C VAL A 19 2.74 14.52 -3.78
N ALA A 20 2.61 13.25 -3.40
CA ALA A 20 1.95 12.89 -2.16
C ALA A 20 2.71 13.61 -1.02
N GLN A 21 2.08 14.59 -0.42
CA GLN A 21 2.67 15.33 0.67
C GLN A 21 2.71 14.40 1.88
N GLU A 22 3.91 13.99 2.29
CA GLU A 22 4.11 13.23 3.52
C GLU A 22 3.76 14.14 4.70
N ILE A 23 2.53 14.05 5.19
CA ILE A 23 2.16 14.65 6.46
C ILE A 23 2.61 13.66 7.54
N PRO A 24 3.59 14.00 8.39
CA PRO A 24 3.97 13.13 9.50
C PRO A 24 2.75 12.99 10.41
N ALA A 25 2.15 11.81 10.44
CA ALA A 25 1.03 11.57 11.33
C ALA A 25 1.51 11.67 12.79
N PRO A 26 0.87 12.49 13.64
CA PRO A 26 1.31 12.71 15.03
C PRO A 26 1.48 11.43 15.85
N SER A 27 0.69 10.41 15.54
CA SER A 27 0.71 9.09 16.19
C SER A 27 1.84 8.17 15.73
N CYS A 28 2.55 8.49 14.65
CA CYS A 28 3.53 7.58 14.03
C CYS A 28 4.65 7.10 15.00
N PRO A 29 5.30 7.96 15.81
CA PRO A 29 6.32 7.49 16.74
C PRO A 29 5.78 6.48 17.76
N MET A 30 4.54 6.65 18.21
CA MET A 30 3.90 5.70 19.14
C MET A 30 3.59 4.38 18.44
N ILE A 31 3.07 4.42 17.22
CA ILE A 31 2.77 3.24 16.41
C ILE A 31 4.05 2.45 16.16
N LEU A 32 5.13 3.09 15.67
CA LEU A 32 6.39 2.40 15.39
C LEU A 32 7.02 1.79 16.66
N ASN A 33 7.00 2.53 17.78
CA ASN A 33 7.50 2.00 19.05
C ASN A 33 6.65 0.83 19.57
N TYR A 34 5.31 0.87 19.40
CA TYR A 34 4.45 -0.25 19.78
C TYR A 34 4.71 -1.46 18.89
N THR A 35 4.79 -1.27 17.59
CA THR A 35 5.08 -2.29 16.59
C THR A 35 6.40 -2.99 16.90
N ASP A 36 7.46 -2.22 17.14
CA ASP A 36 8.79 -2.74 17.43
C ASP A 36 8.84 -3.62 18.70
N LYS A 37 8.05 -3.27 19.71
CA LYS A 37 8.07 -3.98 21.00
C LYS A 37 7.11 -5.14 21.13
N ASN A 38 6.01 -5.13 20.35
CA ASN A 38 4.87 -5.99 20.63
C ASN A 38 4.40 -6.85 19.44
N LEU A 39 4.81 -6.50 18.20
CA LEU A 39 4.33 -7.20 17.02
C LEU A 39 5.46 -7.93 16.28
N PRO A 40 5.19 -9.11 15.68
CA PRO A 40 6.19 -9.85 14.95
C PRO A 40 6.56 -9.15 13.64
N HIS A 41 7.85 -8.98 13.35
CA HIS A 41 8.35 -8.38 12.11
C HIS A 41 8.57 -9.43 11.02
N HIS A 42 7.67 -10.38 10.91
CA HIS A 42 7.66 -11.42 9.88
C HIS A 42 6.24 -11.90 9.62
N GLY A 43 6.05 -12.53 8.47
CA GLY A 43 4.81 -13.17 8.09
C GLY A 43 5.04 -14.27 7.06
N THR A 44 3.99 -14.95 6.65
CA THR A 44 4.06 -16.03 5.68
C THR A 44 3.65 -15.55 4.31
N LEU A 45 4.47 -15.80 3.29
CA LEU A 45 4.13 -15.49 1.90
C LEU A 45 3.01 -16.43 1.43
N LYS A 46 1.91 -15.86 0.97
CA LYS A 46 0.73 -16.59 0.48
C LYS A 46 0.35 -16.17 -0.93
N ASN A 47 -0.37 -17.05 -1.61
CA ASN A 47 -0.98 -16.77 -2.90
C ASN A 47 -2.47 -17.16 -2.85
N SER A 48 -3.33 -16.24 -3.19
CA SER A 48 -4.76 -16.46 -3.36
C SER A 48 -5.16 -16.00 -4.76
N ASN A 49 -5.31 -16.95 -5.68
CA ASN A 49 -5.76 -16.68 -7.06
C ASN A 49 -4.96 -15.57 -7.78
N GLY A 50 -3.63 -15.58 -7.63
CA GLY A 50 -2.73 -14.60 -8.24
C GLY A 50 -2.49 -13.34 -7.38
N PHE A 51 -3.23 -13.15 -6.31
CA PHE A 51 -2.91 -12.17 -5.29
C PHE A 51 -1.84 -12.73 -4.35
N VAL A 52 -0.61 -12.23 -4.45
CA VAL A 52 0.50 -12.65 -3.60
C VAL A 52 0.77 -11.60 -2.53
N TYR A 53 0.80 -12.04 -1.30
CA TYR A 53 0.94 -11.18 -0.14
C TYR A 53 1.68 -11.90 1.00
N VAL A 54 2.27 -11.14 1.90
CA VAL A 54 2.75 -11.64 3.18
C VAL A 54 1.61 -11.52 4.18
N ASP A 55 1.14 -12.63 4.68
CA ASP A 55 0.10 -12.74 5.70
C ASP A 55 0.71 -12.44 7.07
N LEU A 56 0.16 -11.47 7.77
CA LEU A 56 0.66 -10.96 9.04
C LEU A 56 -0.29 -11.29 10.19
N ASP A 57 0.16 -11.04 11.40
CA ASP A 57 -0.70 -11.05 12.58
C ASP A 57 -1.70 -9.88 12.50
N ASP A 58 -2.99 -10.19 12.64
CA ASP A 58 -4.08 -9.23 12.57
C ASP A 58 -4.03 -8.16 13.67
N GLU A 59 -3.24 -8.37 14.71
CA GLU A 59 -2.95 -7.34 15.72
C GLU A 59 -2.30 -6.07 15.13
N TYR A 60 -1.71 -6.16 13.92
CA TYR A 60 -1.29 -4.99 13.14
C TYR A 60 -2.45 -4.04 12.79
N ILE A 61 -3.69 -4.54 12.75
CA ILE A 61 -4.89 -3.73 12.59
C ILE A 61 -5.54 -3.47 13.96
N HIS A 62 -5.90 -4.51 14.68
CA HIS A 62 -6.66 -4.41 15.92
C HIS A 62 -5.99 -3.55 17.00
N LYS A 63 -4.69 -3.61 17.13
CA LYS A 63 -3.99 -2.80 18.14
C LYS A 63 -3.64 -1.42 17.60
N LEU A 64 -3.18 -1.34 16.35
CA LEU A 64 -2.68 -0.06 15.85
C LEU A 64 -3.80 0.92 15.50
N ILE A 65 -5.00 0.45 15.16
CA ILE A 65 -6.15 1.33 14.93
C ILE A 65 -6.46 2.20 16.15
N THR A 66 -6.23 1.69 17.35
CA THR A 66 -6.50 2.43 18.61
C THR A 66 -5.70 3.74 18.73
N PHE A 67 -4.56 3.86 18.03
CA PHE A 67 -3.73 5.06 18.03
C PHE A 67 -4.25 6.16 17.08
N ILE A 68 -5.14 5.80 16.14
CA ILE A 68 -5.59 6.70 15.06
C ILE A 68 -7.12 6.82 14.97
N GLN A 69 -7.87 6.04 15.74
CA GLN A 69 -9.35 6.09 15.70
C GLN A 69 -9.93 7.46 16.10
N GLN A 70 -9.23 8.22 16.95
CA GLN A 70 -9.65 9.58 17.35
C GLN A 70 -9.52 10.58 16.19
N ASP A 71 -8.69 10.28 15.19
CA ASP A 71 -8.52 11.07 13.96
C ASP A 71 -9.54 10.69 12.89
N GLY A 72 -10.49 9.79 13.21
CA GLY A 72 -11.58 9.34 12.34
C GLY A 72 -11.21 8.15 11.46
N PHE A 73 -10.11 7.45 11.76
CA PHE A 73 -9.79 6.20 11.10
C PHE A 73 -10.54 5.04 11.72
N GLU A 74 -10.91 4.07 10.89
CA GLU A 74 -11.54 2.81 11.26
C GLU A 74 -10.79 1.64 10.63
N GLU A 75 -11.07 0.42 11.08
CA GLU A 75 -10.50 -0.78 10.48
C GLU A 75 -10.83 -0.88 9.00
N PRO A 76 -9.91 -1.40 8.16
CA PRO A 76 -10.18 -1.56 6.73
C PRO A 76 -11.42 -2.44 6.48
N PRO A 77 -12.31 -2.10 5.52
CA PRO A 77 -13.61 -2.74 5.35
C PRO A 77 -13.55 -4.22 4.91
N TYR A 78 -12.40 -4.66 4.40
CA TYR A 78 -12.14 -6.06 4.04
C TYR A 78 -11.73 -6.93 5.24
N PHE A 79 -11.72 -6.36 6.43
CA PHE A 79 -11.40 -7.07 7.65
C PHE A 79 -12.69 -7.66 8.23
N GLY A 80 -12.86 -8.96 8.10
CA GLY A 80 -14.02 -9.66 8.64
C GLY A 80 -14.93 -10.35 7.63
N ASP A 81 -14.78 -10.08 6.35
CA ASP A 81 -15.51 -10.82 5.32
C ASP A 81 -14.82 -12.18 5.04
N PRO A 82 -15.58 -13.28 4.96
CA PRO A 82 -15.03 -14.59 4.65
C PRO A 82 -14.27 -14.58 3.31
N GLY A 83 -12.99 -14.97 3.35
CA GLY A 83 -12.14 -15.03 2.15
C GLY A 83 -11.37 -13.76 1.82
N LEU A 84 -11.53 -12.69 2.60
CA LEU A 84 -10.68 -11.52 2.52
C LEU A 84 -9.42 -11.68 3.39
N VAL A 85 -8.39 -10.94 3.01
CA VAL A 85 -7.08 -11.01 3.66
C VAL A 85 -7.05 -10.00 4.81
N GLY A 86 -6.63 -10.44 6.00
CA GLY A 86 -6.40 -9.57 7.16
C GLY A 86 -5.21 -8.64 6.97
N ALA A 87 -4.45 -8.40 8.04
CA ALA A 87 -3.22 -7.60 7.96
C ALA A 87 -2.22 -8.25 7.00
N HIS A 88 -1.70 -7.49 6.04
CA HIS A 88 -0.84 -8.03 5.01
C HIS A 88 0.10 -7.00 4.37
N ILE A 89 1.15 -7.49 3.70
CA ILE A 89 1.97 -6.72 2.78
C ILE A 89 1.72 -7.25 1.36
N THR A 90 1.16 -6.44 0.48
CA THR A 90 0.92 -6.82 -0.92
C THR A 90 2.24 -6.97 -1.67
N VAL A 91 2.46 -8.11 -2.32
CA VAL A 91 3.63 -8.39 -3.14
C VAL A 91 3.33 -8.30 -4.63
N MET A 92 2.22 -8.88 -5.09
CA MET A 92 1.79 -8.88 -6.49
C MET A 92 0.26 -8.92 -6.57
N TYR A 93 -0.32 -8.13 -7.45
CA TYR A 93 -1.75 -8.17 -7.77
C TYR A 93 -2.05 -9.20 -8.87
N PRO A 94 -3.28 -9.75 -8.96
CA PRO A 94 -3.68 -10.69 -10.00
C PRO A 94 -3.49 -10.14 -11.43
N GLU A 95 -3.68 -8.84 -11.61
CA GLU A 95 -3.46 -8.15 -12.88
C GLU A 95 -1.99 -8.17 -13.30
N GLU A 96 -1.07 -8.03 -12.35
CA GLU A 96 0.37 -8.15 -12.59
C GLU A 96 0.72 -9.59 -12.96
N ALA A 97 0.17 -10.59 -12.24
CA ALA A 97 0.37 -12.00 -12.55
C ALA A 97 0.01 -12.30 -14.01
N THR A 98 -1.16 -11.84 -14.43
CA THR A 98 -1.65 -12.01 -15.81
C THR A 98 -0.76 -11.27 -16.81
N LYS A 99 -0.47 -10.00 -16.56
CA LYS A 99 0.29 -9.12 -17.45
C LYS A 99 1.72 -9.61 -17.70
N TYR A 100 2.38 -10.13 -16.66
CA TYR A 100 3.78 -10.58 -16.74
C TYR A 100 3.92 -12.10 -16.86
N GLY A 101 2.80 -12.84 -16.98
CA GLY A 101 2.80 -14.28 -17.19
C GLY A 101 3.30 -15.09 -15.98
N VAL A 102 3.18 -14.52 -14.77
CA VAL A 102 3.59 -15.20 -13.54
C VAL A 102 2.49 -16.18 -13.13
N LYS A 103 2.78 -17.47 -13.24
CA LYS A 103 1.83 -18.54 -12.90
C LYS A 103 1.90 -18.93 -11.42
N GLU A 104 3.10 -18.94 -10.87
CA GLU A 104 3.37 -19.42 -9.53
C GLU A 104 4.58 -18.70 -8.94
N ILE A 105 4.51 -18.40 -7.65
CA ILE A 105 5.63 -17.94 -6.83
C ILE A 105 6.03 -19.10 -5.93
N ARG A 106 7.22 -19.67 -6.16
CA ARG A 106 7.69 -20.88 -5.46
C ARG A 106 7.97 -20.66 -3.99
N GLU A 107 8.25 -19.42 -3.61
CA GLU A 107 8.50 -18.98 -2.24
C GLU A 107 7.23 -18.92 -1.39
N CYS A 108 6.05 -19.16 -1.96
CA CYS A 108 4.82 -19.24 -1.16
C CYS A 108 4.93 -20.34 -0.10
N GLY A 109 4.59 -19.98 1.14
CA GLY A 109 4.79 -20.81 2.34
C GLY A 109 6.05 -20.43 3.13
N GLU A 110 6.99 -19.69 2.56
CA GLU A 110 8.17 -19.22 3.27
C GLU A 110 7.85 -18.04 4.19
N MET A 111 8.63 -17.93 5.26
CA MET A 111 8.60 -16.78 6.16
C MET A 111 9.38 -15.62 5.55
N VAL A 112 8.78 -14.45 5.55
CA VAL A 112 9.38 -13.19 5.09
C VAL A 112 9.51 -12.23 6.26
N SER A 113 10.71 -11.70 6.47
CA SER A 113 10.97 -10.67 7.47
C SER A 113 10.94 -9.28 6.84
N PHE A 114 10.56 -8.30 7.64
CA PHE A 114 10.51 -6.89 7.25
C PHE A 114 10.85 -5.96 8.41
N VAL A 115 11.13 -4.71 8.10
CA VAL A 115 11.43 -3.68 9.11
C VAL A 115 10.48 -2.50 8.92
N PRO A 116 9.62 -2.17 9.89
CA PRO A 116 8.83 -0.95 9.88
C PRO A 116 9.73 0.29 9.82
N LYS A 117 9.40 1.27 8.96
CA LYS A 117 10.24 2.45 8.73
C LYS A 117 9.58 3.75 9.10
N LYS A 118 8.39 3.98 8.57
CA LYS A 118 7.63 5.22 8.74
C LYS A 118 6.15 4.98 8.54
N CYS A 119 5.33 5.90 9.03
CA CYS A 119 3.91 5.90 8.71
C CYS A 119 3.64 6.92 7.60
N GLN A 120 2.60 6.68 6.84
CA GLN A 120 2.09 7.59 5.81
C GLN A 120 0.58 7.60 5.79
N VAL A 121 0.02 8.78 5.47
CA VAL A 121 -1.39 8.94 5.13
C VAL A 121 -1.46 9.35 3.66
N VAL A 122 -2.32 8.69 2.90
CA VAL A 122 -2.52 9.00 1.48
C VAL A 122 -4.00 9.16 1.17
N HIS A 123 -4.30 9.96 0.16
CA HIS A 123 -5.65 10.10 -0.39
C HIS A 123 -5.75 9.26 -1.66
N PRO A 124 -6.37 8.05 -1.63
CA PRO A 124 -6.42 7.16 -2.78
C PRO A 124 -7.39 7.71 -3.84
N PRO A 125 -6.92 8.18 -5.02
CA PRO A 125 -7.79 8.88 -5.97
C PRO A 125 -8.86 8.00 -6.61
N ARG A 126 -8.67 6.68 -6.56
CA ARG A 126 -9.57 5.70 -7.18
C ARG A 126 -10.60 5.11 -6.21
N TRP A 127 -10.49 5.37 -4.91
CA TRP A 127 -11.40 4.84 -3.89
C TRP A 127 -12.51 5.85 -3.64
N LYS A 128 -13.72 5.51 -4.10
CA LYS A 128 -14.85 6.46 -4.10
C LYS A 128 -15.33 6.81 -2.69
N GLU A 129 -15.26 5.85 -1.77
CA GLU A 129 -15.84 5.94 -0.42
C GLU A 129 -14.80 6.24 0.66
N ILE A 130 -13.51 6.10 0.35
CA ILE A 130 -12.41 6.33 1.28
C ILE A 130 -11.73 7.65 0.96
N ASP A 131 -11.54 8.48 1.98
CA ASP A 131 -10.83 9.75 1.89
C ASP A 131 -9.34 9.58 2.15
N GLU A 132 -8.99 8.87 3.22
CA GLU A 132 -7.61 8.68 3.64
C GLU A 132 -7.31 7.20 3.94
N VAL A 133 -6.08 6.79 3.71
CA VAL A 133 -5.56 5.48 4.12
C VAL A 133 -4.31 5.70 4.95
N TYR A 134 -4.27 5.10 6.13
CA TYR A 134 -3.11 5.12 7.02
C TYR A 134 -2.35 3.80 6.91
N PHE A 135 -1.06 3.85 6.65
CA PHE A 135 -0.23 2.66 6.55
C PHE A 135 1.19 2.85 7.10
N ILE A 136 1.81 1.73 7.43
CA ILE A 136 3.22 1.65 7.81
C ILE A 136 4.00 1.21 6.58
N VAL A 137 4.95 2.02 6.14
CA VAL A 137 5.95 1.64 5.13
C VAL A 137 6.94 0.68 5.77
N VAL A 138 7.24 -0.41 5.08
CA VAL A 138 8.18 -1.42 5.52
C VAL A 138 9.31 -1.63 4.51
N ASP A 139 10.48 -1.95 5.03
CA ASP A 139 11.63 -2.42 4.24
C ASP A 139 11.64 -3.95 4.26
N ALA A 140 11.54 -4.56 3.09
CA ALA A 140 11.45 -6.01 2.91
C ALA A 140 12.25 -6.44 1.66
N PRO A 141 13.59 -6.45 1.72
CA PRO A 141 14.46 -6.71 0.56
C PRO A 141 14.21 -8.06 -0.11
N GLN A 142 13.77 -9.07 0.65
CA GLN A 142 13.41 -10.38 0.12
C GLN A 142 12.25 -10.28 -0.88
N LEU A 143 11.28 -9.41 -0.63
CA LEU A 143 10.15 -9.20 -1.53
C LEU A 143 10.55 -8.53 -2.85
N ASP A 144 11.51 -7.59 -2.80
CA ASP A 144 12.09 -7.01 -4.01
C ASP A 144 12.84 -8.07 -4.85
N GLN A 145 13.58 -8.98 -4.18
CA GLN A 145 14.26 -10.09 -4.85
C GLN A 145 13.26 -11.05 -5.50
N ILE A 146 12.17 -11.39 -4.82
CA ILE A 146 11.09 -12.22 -5.37
C ILE A 146 10.51 -11.53 -6.60
N ARG A 147 10.09 -10.26 -6.52
CA ARG A 147 9.55 -9.53 -7.66
C ARG A 147 10.52 -9.53 -8.86
N LYS A 148 11.79 -9.23 -8.60
CA LYS A 148 12.84 -9.25 -9.64
C LYS A 148 13.01 -10.62 -10.27
N LYS A 149 13.03 -11.70 -9.46
CA LYS A 149 13.16 -13.09 -9.92
C LYS A 149 12.05 -13.48 -10.89
N TYR A 150 10.84 -13.02 -10.66
CA TYR A 150 9.67 -13.28 -11.51
C TYR A 150 9.42 -12.23 -12.60
N GLY A 151 10.40 -11.35 -12.87
CA GLY A 151 10.31 -10.36 -13.95
C GLY A 151 9.29 -9.25 -13.70
N LEU A 152 8.86 -9.07 -12.47
CA LEU A 152 7.93 -8.00 -12.12
C LEU A 152 8.67 -6.65 -12.08
N PRO A 153 8.06 -5.55 -12.54
CA PRO A 153 8.68 -4.23 -12.50
C PRO A 153 8.86 -3.76 -11.04
N LYS A 154 9.71 -2.74 -10.88
CA LYS A 154 9.77 -2.02 -9.60
C LYS A 154 8.39 -1.47 -9.27
N ARG A 155 8.00 -1.54 -8.00
CA ARG A 155 6.71 -1.01 -7.53
C ARG A 155 6.67 0.51 -7.66
N GLU A 156 5.48 1.05 -7.90
CA GLU A 156 5.22 2.49 -7.86
C GLU A 156 5.23 3.02 -6.42
N HIS A 157 4.88 2.15 -5.45
CA HIS A 157 4.82 2.47 -4.02
C HIS A 157 5.65 1.48 -3.21
N ASP A 158 6.19 1.92 -2.08
CA ASP A 158 6.90 1.08 -1.13
C ASP A 158 5.98 -0.04 -0.59
N PHE A 159 6.59 -1.12 -0.10
CA PHE A 159 5.85 -2.13 0.64
C PHE A 159 5.27 -1.52 1.91
N HIS A 160 4.03 -1.86 2.23
CA HIS A 160 3.33 -1.27 3.36
C HIS A 160 2.29 -2.20 3.97
N ILE A 161 1.93 -1.91 5.21
CA ILE A 161 0.85 -2.54 5.96
C ILE A 161 -0.24 -1.47 6.16
N THR A 162 -1.43 -1.67 5.62
CA THR A 162 -2.57 -0.78 5.87
C THR A 162 -3.13 -1.08 7.26
N ILE A 163 -3.22 -0.06 8.12
CA ILE A 163 -3.71 -0.18 9.49
C ILE A 163 -5.04 0.51 9.74
N GLY A 164 -5.45 1.42 8.86
CA GLY A 164 -6.73 2.09 8.97
C GLY A 164 -7.13 2.82 7.69
N VAL A 165 -8.41 3.05 7.54
CA VAL A 165 -9.02 3.85 6.49
C VAL A 165 -9.93 4.90 7.10
N LYS A 166 -10.08 6.05 6.44
CA LYS A 166 -11.00 7.10 6.84
C LYS A 166 -12.05 7.27 5.76
N PRO A 167 -13.32 6.99 6.05
CA PRO A 167 -14.40 7.17 5.09
C PRO A 167 -14.59 8.63 4.72
N LYS A 168 -15.05 8.89 3.50
CA LYS A 168 -15.53 10.22 3.13
C LYS A 168 -16.78 10.53 3.91
N MET A 169 -16.83 11.70 4.53
CA MET A 169 -18.08 12.16 5.14
C MET A 169 -19.16 12.26 4.07
N ALA A 170 -20.30 11.62 4.32
CA ALA A 170 -21.47 11.78 3.48
C ALA A 170 -21.76 13.31 3.37
N LYS A 171 -21.84 13.84 2.15
CA LYS A 171 -22.31 15.22 1.98
C LYS A 171 -23.69 15.29 2.59
N ALA A 172 -23.86 16.13 3.62
CA ALA A 172 -25.18 16.46 4.14
C ALA A 172 -26.04 16.94 2.95
N ALA A 173 -27.15 16.21 2.72
CA ALA A 173 -28.10 16.52 1.65
C ALA A 173 -28.90 17.80 1.98
#